data_94dfde41500ce490a4051327eacb7869
#
_entry.id   94dfde41500ce490a4051327eacb7869
#
_cell.length_a   1.000
_cell.length_b   1.000
_cell.length_c   1.000
_cell.angle_alpha   90.00
_cell.angle_beta   90.00
_cell.angle_gamma   90.00
#
_symmetry.space_group_name_H-M   'P 1'
#
loop_
_entity.id
_entity.type
_entity.pdbx_description
1 polymer ?
#
loop_
_entity_poly.entity_id
_entity_poly.type
_entity_poly.pdbx_seq_one_letter_code
_entity_poly.pdbx_strand_id
1 'polypeptide(L)'
;MNVQKMLMCMIVKQVYAKTILSKSKVSDYTINPYVGCEHGCTYCYARFMKRWTGHKEEWGRFVDVKTNAIDLLQREIRKKRVGKVWISGVCDPYQPLEKKHELTRNILEVLSKHNWPVTIQTKSPLVLRDAELLSEFGDAEVGFTITTADENVRRIFEPNAPPVSERVKAVDELHSAGVKTFVMIAPVLPKAEGLVEQLRGKVDYVLIDRMNYHYADWVYRKYGLEYAMNNNFFNHKKMELANALKREGITYQLLF
;
A
#
# COMPACT_ATOMS: atom_id res chain seq x y z
N MET A 1 -34.41 -15.58 -11.01
CA MET A 1 -34.43 -14.21 -10.48
C MET A 1 -33.18 -13.51 -10.92
N ASN A 2 -33.27 -12.66 -11.96
CA ASN A 2 -32.18 -11.85 -12.49
C ASN A 2 -31.90 -10.71 -11.50
N VAL A 3 -30.86 -10.86 -10.67
CA VAL A 3 -30.29 -9.72 -9.96
C VAL A 3 -29.34 -9.06 -10.93
N GLN A 4 -29.84 -8.06 -11.61
CA GLN A 4 -29.06 -7.11 -12.40
C GLN A 4 -27.92 -6.62 -11.51
N LYS A 5 -26.71 -7.10 -11.77
CA LYS A 5 -25.48 -6.57 -11.20
C LYS A 5 -25.34 -5.15 -11.76
N MET A 6 -25.97 -4.19 -11.08
CA MET A 6 -25.76 -2.78 -11.37
C MET A 6 -24.25 -2.55 -11.32
N LEU A 7 -23.65 -2.30 -12.46
CA LEU A 7 -22.28 -1.78 -12.57
C LEU A 7 -22.26 -0.45 -11.81
N MET A 8 -22.01 -0.50 -10.51
CA MET A 8 -21.84 0.70 -9.71
C MET A 8 -20.57 1.37 -10.19
N CYS A 9 -20.70 2.47 -10.93
CA CYS A 9 -19.60 3.27 -11.41
C CYS A 9 -18.76 3.78 -10.22
N MET A 10 -17.44 3.82 -10.42
CA MET A 10 -16.52 4.48 -9.50
C MET A 10 -16.90 5.97 -9.39
N ILE A 11 -17.06 6.48 -8.18
CA ILE A 11 -17.28 7.90 -7.94
C ILE A 11 -15.94 8.58 -7.74
N VAL A 12 -15.65 9.54 -8.59
CA VAL A 12 -14.43 10.35 -8.51
C VAL A 12 -14.82 11.80 -8.28
N LYS A 13 -14.34 12.40 -7.19
CA LYS A 13 -14.55 13.82 -6.89
C LYS A 13 -13.22 14.57 -6.88
N GLN A 14 -13.21 15.77 -7.38
CA GLN A 14 -12.11 16.71 -7.18
C GLN A 14 -12.38 17.51 -5.90
N VAL A 15 -11.38 17.55 -5.02
CA VAL A 15 -11.49 18.24 -3.73
C VAL A 15 -10.29 19.15 -3.49
N TYR A 16 -10.50 20.19 -2.72
CA TYR A 16 -9.43 21.09 -2.26
C TYR A 16 -9.07 20.73 -0.81
N ALA A 17 -7.81 20.36 -0.60
CA ALA A 17 -7.27 20.14 0.73
C ALA A 17 -6.84 21.46 1.39
N LYS A 18 -6.83 21.50 2.73
CA LYS A 18 -6.28 22.63 3.52
C LYS A 18 -4.78 22.48 3.76
N THR A 19 -4.29 21.25 3.84
CA THR A 19 -2.89 20.89 4.03
C THR A 19 -2.61 19.54 3.35
N ILE A 20 -1.38 19.31 2.96
CA ILE A 20 -0.98 18.06 2.32
C ILE A 20 0.17 17.36 3.06
N LEU A 21 1.15 18.10 3.58
CA LEU A 21 2.30 17.58 4.32
C LEU A 21 1.98 17.57 5.81
N SER A 22 1.40 16.48 6.31
CA SER A 22 0.92 16.36 7.69
C SER A 22 1.94 15.66 8.57
N LYS A 23 2.01 16.01 9.88
CA LYS A 23 2.77 15.24 10.86
C LYS A 23 2.23 13.82 10.95
N SER A 24 3.12 12.85 11.14
CA SER A 24 2.79 11.43 11.21
C SER A 24 3.32 10.79 12.50
N LYS A 25 2.74 9.66 12.90
CA LYS A 25 3.23 8.82 14.01
C LYS A 25 4.17 7.70 13.52
N VAL A 26 4.13 7.41 12.21
CA VAL A 26 4.92 6.32 11.59
C VAL A 26 6.14 6.83 10.82
N SER A 27 6.19 8.15 10.59
CA SER A 27 7.30 8.86 9.94
C SER A 27 7.30 10.30 10.43
N ASP A 28 8.21 11.17 9.98
CA ASP A 28 8.15 12.58 10.34
C ASP A 28 6.90 13.25 9.76
N TYR A 29 6.56 12.89 8.52
CA TYR A 29 5.42 13.42 7.79
C TYR A 29 4.70 12.34 6.98
N THR A 30 3.47 12.64 6.58
CA THR A 30 2.73 11.86 5.58
C THR A 30 2.08 12.78 4.55
N ILE A 31 2.02 12.28 3.32
CA ILE A 31 1.29 12.89 2.21
C ILE A 31 0.28 11.86 1.69
N ASN A 32 -0.98 12.27 1.57
CA ASN A 32 -2.05 11.46 1.00
C ASN A 32 -2.71 12.25 -0.13
N PRO A 33 -2.35 12.03 -1.40
CA PRO A 33 -2.88 12.77 -2.55
C PRO A 33 -4.35 12.45 -2.81
N TYR A 34 -4.81 11.31 -2.33
CA TYR A 34 -6.18 10.82 -2.50
C TYR A 34 -6.85 10.52 -1.17
N VAL A 35 -8.18 10.42 -1.17
CA VAL A 35 -8.98 9.79 -0.12
C VAL A 35 -9.88 8.76 -0.78
N GLY A 36 -9.89 7.53 -0.24
CA GLY A 36 -10.45 6.38 -0.94
C GLY A 36 -9.39 5.66 -1.76
N CYS A 37 -9.69 4.41 -2.17
CA CYS A 37 -8.72 3.57 -2.88
C CYS A 37 -9.44 2.53 -3.73
N GLU A 38 -9.17 2.51 -5.03
CA GLU A 38 -9.80 1.62 -6.01
C GLU A 38 -9.51 0.13 -5.76
N HIS A 39 -8.41 -0.20 -5.07
CA HIS A 39 -8.09 -1.60 -4.75
C HIS A 39 -9.17 -2.28 -3.90
N GLY A 40 -9.91 -1.52 -3.08
CA GLY A 40 -11.07 -2.02 -2.35
C GLY A 40 -10.77 -3.16 -1.38
N CYS A 41 -9.56 -3.27 -0.85
CA CYS A 41 -9.17 -4.35 0.05
C CYS A 41 -10.18 -4.50 1.20
N THR A 42 -10.63 -5.72 1.44
CA THR A 42 -11.70 -6.01 2.41
C THR A 42 -11.29 -5.74 3.85
N TYR A 43 -10.02 -5.85 4.15
CA TYR A 43 -9.42 -5.62 5.46
C TYR A 43 -8.95 -4.17 5.69
N CYS A 44 -9.06 -3.29 4.69
CA CYS A 44 -8.43 -1.97 4.72
C CYS A 44 -8.93 -1.12 5.91
N TYR A 45 -8.01 -0.72 6.78
CA TYR A 45 -8.33 0.14 7.91
C TYR A 45 -8.71 1.55 7.46
N ALA A 46 -8.17 2.03 6.33
CA ALA A 46 -8.39 3.39 5.83
C ALA A 46 -9.86 3.71 5.49
N ARG A 47 -10.75 2.69 5.48
CA ARG A 47 -12.20 2.91 5.36
C ARG A 47 -12.80 3.80 6.46
N PHE A 48 -12.09 4.02 7.58
CA PHE A 48 -12.49 4.99 8.59
C PHE A 48 -12.59 6.42 8.02
N MET A 49 -11.88 6.74 6.93
CA MET A 49 -11.91 8.03 6.26
C MET A 49 -13.30 8.42 5.78
N LYS A 50 -14.20 7.46 5.53
CA LYS A 50 -15.60 7.74 5.18
C LYS A 50 -16.31 8.64 6.19
N ARG A 51 -15.91 8.63 7.46
CA ARG A 51 -16.50 9.44 8.52
C ARG A 51 -16.36 10.94 8.26
N TRP A 52 -15.34 11.35 7.49
CA TRP A 52 -15.04 12.76 7.22
C TRP A 52 -15.30 13.19 5.78
N THR A 53 -15.59 12.25 4.88
CA THR A 53 -15.77 12.56 3.44
C THR A 53 -17.24 12.63 3.03
N GLY A 54 -18.15 12.18 3.89
CA GLY A 54 -19.58 12.10 3.58
C GLY A 54 -19.93 11.02 2.54
N HIS A 55 -18.97 10.19 2.12
CA HIS A 55 -19.21 9.09 1.21
C HIS A 55 -20.07 7.99 1.86
N LYS A 56 -21.11 7.58 1.13
CA LYS A 56 -21.97 6.43 1.50
C LYS A 56 -21.59 5.17 0.73
N GLU A 57 -20.89 5.30 -0.37
CA GLU A 57 -20.43 4.24 -1.25
C GLU A 57 -19.57 3.22 -0.49
N GLU A 58 -19.54 1.98 -0.97
CA GLU A 58 -18.66 0.96 -0.43
C GLU A 58 -17.18 1.36 -0.61
N TRP A 59 -16.32 0.90 0.30
CA TRP A 59 -14.87 1.06 0.15
C TRP A 59 -14.39 0.38 -1.13
N GLY A 60 -13.63 1.11 -1.94
CA GLY A 60 -13.23 0.68 -3.27
C GLY A 60 -14.12 1.24 -4.40
N ARG A 61 -15.13 2.04 -4.07
CA ARG A 61 -16.08 2.60 -5.04
C ARG A 61 -16.05 4.13 -5.13
N PHE A 62 -15.16 4.77 -4.41
CA PHE A 62 -14.97 6.22 -4.48
C PHE A 62 -13.51 6.60 -4.31
N VAL A 63 -13.12 7.72 -4.93
CA VAL A 63 -11.84 8.39 -4.73
C VAL A 63 -12.03 9.90 -4.82
N ASP A 64 -11.60 10.61 -3.78
CA ASP A 64 -11.44 12.07 -3.82
C ASP A 64 -10.00 12.41 -4.21
N VAL A 65 -9.86 13.20 -5.26
CA VAL A 65 -8.59 13.67 -5.85
C VAL A 65 -8.29 15.06 -5.31
N LYS A 66 -7.20 15.23 -4.58
CA LYS A 66 -6.79 16.54 -4.02
C LYS A 66 -6.07 17.36 -5.08
N THR A 67 -6.83 18.09 -5.89
CA THR A 67 -6.32 18.79 -7.09
C THR A 67 -5.30 19.88 -6.78
N ASN A 68 -5.33 20.46 -5.58
CA ASN A 68 -4.38 21.48 -5.14
C ASN A 68 -3.19 20.93 -4.34
N ALA A 69 -2.94 19.61 -4.39
CA ALA A 69 -1.91 18.96 -3.58
C ALA A 69 -0.51 19.52 -3.85
N ILE A 70 -0.16 19.78 -5.10
CA ILE A 70 1.17 20.27 -5.51
C ILE A 70 1.39 21.70 -5.03
N ASP A 71 0.43 22.60 -5.24
CA ASP A 71 0.53 23.99 -4.78
C ASP A 71 0.65 24.08 -3.26
N LEU A 72 -0.07 23.22 -2.55
CA LEU A 72 0.04 23.10 -1.10
C LEU A 72 1.43 22.62 -0.70
N LEU A 73 1.94 21.56 -1.34
CA LEU A 73 3.25 21.00 -1.01
C LEU A 73 4.36 22.01 -1.21
N GLN A 74 4.36 22.74 -2.34
CA GLN A 74 5.36 23.77 -2.64
C GLN A 74 5.39 24.90 -1.60
N ARG A 75 4.23 25.24 -1.03
CA ARG A 75 4.12 26.26 0.04
C ARG A 75 4.53 25.71 1.42
N GLU A 76 4.13 24.46 1.72
CA GLU A 76 4.33 23.87 3.05
C GLU A 76 5.78 23.40 3.24
N ILE A 77 6.42 22.89 2.20
CA ILE A 77 7.79 22.36 2.25
C ILE A 77 8.82 23.44 2.64
N ARG A 78 8.57 24.69 2.21
CA ARG A 78 9.44 25.84 2.55
C ARG A 78 9.35 26.27 4.02
N LYS A 79 8.27 25.88 4.72
CA LYS A 79 7.97 26.29 6.07
C LYS A 79 8.26 25.23 7.12
N LYS A 80 8.56 24.00 6.66
CA LYS A 80 8.75 22.84 7.53
C LYS A 80 10.20 22.37 7.50
N ARG A 81 10.65 21.83 8.63
CA ARG A 81 11.97 21.20 8.71
C ARG A 81 11.95 19.92 7.85
N VAL A 82 13.03 19.68 7.12
CA VAL A 82 13.24 18.43 6.35
C VAL A 82 13.05 17.22 7.27
N GLY A 83 12.35 16.23 6.77
CA GLY A 83 12.09 14.96 7.46
C GLY A 83 11.51 13.93 6.51
N LYS A 84 11.55 12.68 6.90
CA LYS A 84 11.10 11.55 6.07
C LYS A 84 9.58 11.60 5.85
N VAL A 85 9.17 11.46 4.59
CA VAL A 85 7.78 11.54 4.16
C VAL A 85 7.26 10.16 3.80
N TRP A 86 6.21 9.70 4.49
CA TRP A 86 5.47 8.50 4.12
C TRP A 86 4.38 8.82 3.09
N ILE A 87 4.47 8.24 1.92
CA ILE A 87 3.49 8.37 0.84
C ILE A 87 2.83 7.02 0.64
N SER A 88 1.70 6.77 0.98
CA SER A 88 0.44 7.28 1.40
C SER A 88 -0.09 6.40 2.55
N GLY A 89 -0.57 6.97 3.65
CA GLY A 89 -1.01 6.19 4.81
C GLY A 89 -2.47 5.71 4.74
N VAL A 90 -3.33 6.34 3.93
CA VAL A 90 -4.77 6.06 3.92
C VAL A 90 -5.36 5.80 2.52
N CYS A 91 -4.51 5.67 1.51
CA CYS A 91 -4.88 5.23 0.16
C CYS A 91 -3.67 4.54 -0.47
N ASP A 92 -3.82 3.92 -1.63
CA ASP A 92 -2.66 3.50 -2.42
C ASP A 92 -2.24 4.68 -3.31
N PRO A 93 -0.97 5.11 -3.26
CA PRO A 93 -0.50 6.26 -4.03
C PRO A 93 -0.44 5.98 -5.54
N TYR A 94 -0.40 4.70 -5.93
CA TYR A 94 -0.38 4.25 -7.32
C TYR A 94 -1.65 3.47 -7.70
N GLN A 95 -2.78 3.74 -7.05
CA GLN A 95 -4.07 3.20 -7.48
C GLN A 95 -4.37 3.59 -8.94
N PRO A 96 -5.26 2.91 -9.67
CA PRO A 96 -5.48 3.14 -11.11
C PRO A 96 -5.66 4.60 -11.53
N LEU A 97 -6.34 5.43 -10.73
CA LEU A 97 -6.53 6.86 -11.01
C LEU A 97 -5.22 7.66 -11.05
N GLU A 98 -4.17 7.21 -10.38
CA GLU A 98 -2.85 7.85 -10.42
C GLU A 98 -2.27 7.86 -11.85
N LYS A 99 -2.61 6.86 -12.67
CA LYS A 99 -2.22 6.84 -14.09
C LYS A 99 -2.70 8.07 -14.87
N LYS A 100 -3.84 8.65 -14.45
CA LYS A 100 -4.45 9.83 -15.09
C LYS A 100 -4.03 11.14 -14.41
N HIS A 101 -3.98 11.15 -13.08
CA HIS A 101 -3.83 12.40 -12.32
C HIS A 101 -2.37 12.73 -11.98
N GLU A 102 -1.48 11.73 -11.97
CA GLU A 102 -0.04 11.86 -11.73
C GLU A 102 0.34 12.67 -10.48
N LEU A 103 -0.55 12.71 -9.48
CA LEU A 103 -0.31 13.48 -8.25
C LEU A 103 0.88 12.94 -7.46
N THR A 104 1.02 11.62 -7.37
CA THR A 104 2.15 10.99 -6.67
C THR A 104 3.46 11.32 -7.38
N ARG A 105 3.51 11.19 -8.70
CA ARG A 105 4.69 11.57 -9.50
C ARG A 105 5.07 13.04 -9.26
N ASN A 106 4.13 13.96 -9.42
CA ASN A 106 4.38 15.38 -9.22
C ASN A 106 4.82 15.71 -7.78
N ILE A 107 4.29 15.00 -6.77
CA ILE A 107 4.73 15.11 -5.37
C ILE A 107 6.18 14.67 -5.23
N LEU A 108 6.55 13.54 -5.83
CA LEU A 108 7.93 13.03 -5.81
C LEU A 108 8.90 14.01 -6.46
N GLU A 109 8.54 14.63 -7.59
CA GLU A 109 9.36 15.65 -8.24
C GLU A 109 9.63 16.86 -7.33
N VAL A 110 8.60 17.31 -6.57
CA VAL A 110 8.78 18.40 -5.60
C VAL A 110 9.69 17.96 -4.45
N LEU A 111 9.49 16.75 -3.90
CA LEU A 111 10.28 16.23 -2.78
C LEU A 111 11.75 16.01 -3.18
N SER A 112 12.00 15.47 -4.38
CA SER A 112 13.35 15.26 -4.92
C SER A 112 14.11 16.57 -5.05
N LYS A 113 13.50 17.60 -5.67
CA LYS A 113 14.10 18.94 -5.82
C LYS A 113 14.50 19.60 -4.50
N HIS A 114 13.91 19.17 -3.40
CA HIS A 114 14.18 19.70 -2.05
C HIS A 114 14.93 18.71 -1.15
N ASN A 115 15.41 17.58 -1.69
CA ASN A 115 16.14 16.51 -0.97
C ASN A 115 15.41 15.98 0.26
N TRP A 116 14.08 15.79 0.16
CA TRP A 116 13.29 15.18 1.23
C TRP A 116 13.29 13.66 1.08
N PRO A 117 13.67 12.90 2.12
CA PRO A 117 13.62 11.44 2.09
C PRO A 117 12.16 10.94 2.01
N VAL A 118 11.95 9.83 1.28
CA VAL A 118 10.62 9.30 1.05
C VAL A 118 10.54 7.81 1.34
N THR A 119 9.40 7.37 1.88
CA THR A 119 8.98 5.98 1.91
C THR A 119 7.63 5.86 1.21
N ILE A 120 7.54 4.99 0.24
CA ILE A 120 6.33 4.70 -0.51
C ILE A 120 5.87 3.29 -0.17
N GLN A 121 4.56 3.10 0.02
CA GLN A 121 3.98 1.77 0.14
C GLN A 121 2.80 1.62 -0.82
N THR A 122 2.86 0.61 -1.70
CA THR A 122 1.86 0.38 -2.74
C THR A 122 1.58 -1.11 -2.96
N LYS A 123 0.51 -1.41 -3.69
CA LYS A 123 0.23 -2.72 -4.29
C LYS A 123 0.39 -2.69 -5.81
N SER A 124 0.71 -1.53 -6.38
CA SER A 124 0.61 -1.29 -7.81
C SER A 124 1.96 -1.29 -8.51
N PRO A 125 2.14 -2.09 -9.57
CA PRO A 125 3.31 -2.01 -10.45
C PRO A 125 3.45 -0.66 -11.16
N LEU A 126 2.42 0.19 -11.12
CA LEU A 126 2.49 1.54 -11.72
C LEU A 126 3.64 2.39 -11.15
N VAL A 127 4.14 2.06 -9.96
CA VAL A 127 5.31 2.74 -9.37
C VAL A 127 6.56 2.62 -10.25
N LEU A 128 6.67 1.61 -11.10
CA LEU A 128 7.77 1.45 -12.06
C LEU A 128 7.86 2.61 -13.06
N ARG A 129 6.75 3.30 -13.35
CA ARG A 129 6.75 4.54 -14.14
C ARG A 129 7.72 5.59 -13.59
N ASP A 130 7.90 5.60 -12.28
CA ASP A 130 8.68 6.59 -11.56
C ASP A 130 10.03 6.03 -11.04
N ALA A 131 10.46 4.85 -11.53
CA ALA A 131 11.67 4.17 -11.07
C ALA A 131 12.93 5.01 -11.27
N GLU A 132 13.08 5.68 -12.41
CA GLU A 132 14.21 6.58 -12.71
C GLU A 132 14.26 7.73 -11.68
N LEU A 133 13.13 8.42 -11.48
CA LEU A 133 13.01 9.48 -10.48
C LEU A 133 13.36 8.98 -9.07
N LEU A 134 12.90 7.77 -8.70
CA LEU A 134 13.16 7.17 -7.39
C LEU A 134 14.62 6.80 -7.19
N SER A 135 15.34 6.40 -8.25
CA SER A 135 16.77 6.10 -8.19
C SER A 135 17.64 7.34 -7.99
N GLU A 136 17.13 8.53 -8.34
CA GLU A 136 17.82 9.81 -8.15
C GLU A 136 17.70 10.36 -6.71
N PHE A 137 16.79 9.82 -5.89
CA PHE A 137 16.67 10.24 -4.50
C PHE A 137 17.88 9.78 -3.67
N GLY A 138 18.37 10.64 -2.81
CA GLY A 138 19.40 10.27 -1.83
C GLY A 138 18.93 9.27 -0.77
N ASP A 139 17.62 9.26 -0.44
CA ASP A 139 16.98 8.30 0.48
C ASP A 139 15.52 8.08 0.04
N ALA A 140 15.31 7.15 -0.89
CA ALA A 140 14.01 6.64 -1.26
C ALA A 140 13.88 5.16 -0.94
N GLU A 141 12.70 4.77 -0.47
CA GLU A 141 12.39 3.41 -0.09
C GLU A 141 10.99 3.05 -0.61
N VAL A 142 10.88 1.96 -1.35
CA VAL A 142 9.60 1.51 -1.93
C VAL A 142 9.21 0.17 -1.38
N GLY A 143 8.05 0.13 -0.73
CA GLY A 143 7.45 -1.08 -0.19
C GLY A 143 6.28 -1.58 -1.01
N PHE A 144 6.24 -2.88 -1.24
CA PHE A 144 5.06 -3.54 -1.79
C PHE A 144 4.31 -4.30 -0.70
N THR A 145 3.00 -4.06 -0.61
CA THR A 145 2.15 -4.94 0.20
C THR A 145 1.81 -6.18 -0.60
N ILE A 146 2.26 -7.35 -0.13
CA ILE A 146 1.95 -8.67 -0.70
C ILE A 146 1.57 -9.60 0.44
N THR A 147 0.28 -9.90 0.59
CA THR A 147 -0.29 -10.53 1.80
C THR A 147 -0.34 -12.05 1.76
N THR A 148 -0.20 -12.64 0.58
CA THR A 148 -0.29 -14.07 0.29
C THR A 148 0.42 -14.39 -1.01
N ALA A 149 0.89 -15.62 -1.18
CA ALA A 149 1.39 -16.14 -2.45
C ALA A 149 0.26 -16.72 -3.33
N ASP A 150 -0.93 -16.92 -2.78
CA ASP A 150 -2.06 -17.55 -3.47
C ASP A 150 -2.99 -16.52 -4.11
N GLU A 151 -3.12 -16.60 -5.43
CA GLU A 151 -3.92 -15.65 -6.19
C GLU A 151 -5.43 -15.75 -5.89
N ASN A 152 -5.94 -16.92 -5.48
CA ASN A 152 -7.34 -17.05 -5.10
C ASN A 152 -7.60 -16.35 -3.75
N VAL A 153 -6.69 -16.51 -2.79
CA VAL A 153 -6.75 -15.79 -1.51
C VAL A 153 -6.63 -14.28 -1.77
N ARG A 154 -5.68 -13.85 -2.62
CA ARG A 154 -5.56 -12.43 -3.02
C ARG A 154 -6.88 -11.88 -3.57
N ARG A 155 -7.52 -12.56 -4.53
CA ARG A 155 -8.80 -12.10 -5.14
C ARG A 155 -9.92 -11.94 -4.13
N ILE A 156 -9.96 -12.78 -3.11
CA ILE A 156 -10.96 -12.72 -2.03
C ILE A 156 -10.77 -11.48 -1.16
N PHE A 157 -9.52 -11.20 -0.77
CA PHE A 157 -9.22 -10.12 0.19
C PHE A 157 -8.87 -8.78 -0.47
N GLU A 158 -8.33 -8.80 -1.68
CA GLU A 158 -7.86 -7.63 -2.44
C GLU A 158 -8.44 -7.64 -3.87
N PRO A 159 -9.77 -7.51 -4.02
CA PRO A 159 -10.48 -7.84 -5.26
C PRO A 159 -10.00 -7.09 -6.50
N ASN A 160 -9.61 -5.82 -6.35
CA ASN A 160 -9.21 -4.96 -7.48
C ASN A 160 -7.71 -4.64 -7.47
N ALA A 161 -6.93 -5.26 -6.58
CA ALA A 161 -5.48 -5.03 -6.56
C ALA A 161 -4.78 -5.89 -7.64
N PRO A 162 -3.62 -5.48 -8.14
CA PRO A 162 -2.86 -6.24 -9.14
C PRO A 162 -2.51 -7.66 -8.66
N PRO A 163 -2.29 -8.61 -9.58
CA PRO A 163 -1.85 -9.95 -9.27
C PRO A 163 -0.57 -10.00 -8.42
N VAL A 164 -0.41 -11.06 -7.64
CA VAL A 164 0.79 -11.28 -6.81
C VAL A 164 2.05 -11.28 -7.67
N SER A 165 2.03 -11.99 -8.80
CA SER A 165 3.17 -12.10 -9.71
C SER A 165 3.64 -10.76 -10.27
N GLU A 166 2.71 -9.85 -10.58
CA GLU A 166 3.05 -8.51 -11.06
C GLU A 166 3.71 -7.67 -9.96
N ARG A 167 3.26 -7.81 -8.70
CA ARG A 167 3.87 -7.11 -7.57
C ARG A 167 5.29 -7.63 -7.27
N VAL A 168 5.49 -8.95 -7.29
CA VAL A 168 6.81 -9.56 -7.10
C VAL A 168 7.76 -9.12 -8.22
N LYS A 169 7.30 -9.11 -9.47
CA LYS A 169 8.09 -8.62 -10.59
C LYS A 169 8.47 -7.14 -10.42
N ALA A 170 7.54 -6.31 -9.98
CA ALA A 170 7.81 -4.89 -9.76
C ALA A 170 8.79 -4.63 -8.61
N VAL A 171 8.76 -5.44 -7.54
CA VAL A 171 9.79 -5.40 -6.48
C VAL A 171 11.16 -5.70 -7.06
N ASP A 172 11.27 -6.77 -7.84
CA ASP A 172 12.52 -7.23 -8.49
C ASP A 172 13.11 -6.17 -9.42
N GLU A 173 12.27 -5.54 -10.25
CA GLU A 173 12.69 -4.48 -11.17
C GLU A 173 13.22 -3.25 -10.42
N LEU A 174 12.52 -2.79 -9.36
CA LEU A 174 13.00 -1.65 -8.54
C LEU A 174 14.28 -1.98 -7.79
N HIS A 175 14.36 -3.16 -7.19
CA HIS A 175 15.56 -3.62 -6.49
C HIS A 175 16.76 -3.69 -7.45
N SER A 176 16.56 -4.25 -8.64
CA SER A 176 17.58 -4.31 -9.69
C SER A 176 18.00 -2.92 -10.22
N ALA A 177 17.10 -1.93 -10.14
CA ALA A 177 17.39 -0.53 -10.47
C ALA A 177 18.10 0.22 -9.33
N GLY A 178 18.44 -0.44 -8.23
CA GLY A 178 19.15 0.14 -7.09
C GLY A 178 18.26 0.93 -6.12
N VAL A 179 16.94 0.89 -6.28
CA VAL A 179 16.01 1.50 -5.32
C VAL A 179 15.89 0.57 -4.11
N LYS A 180 16.03 1.11 -2.91
CA LYS A 180 15.83 0.34 -1.69
C LYS A 180 14.38 -0.15 -1.60
N THR A 181 14.19 -1.46 -1.46
CA THR A 181 12.88 -2.11 -1.52
C THR A 181 12.54 -2.89 -0.26
N PHE A 182 11.25 -2.95 0.07
CA PHE A 182 10.74 -3.88 1.07
C PHE A 182 9.41 -4.51 0.65
N VAL A 183 9.13 -5.68 1.21
CA VAL A 183 7.79 -6.28 1.10
C VAL A 183 7.13 -6.28 2.45
N MET A 184 5.89 -5.78 2.49
CA MET A 184 5.06 -5.80 3.69
C MET A 184 4.02 -6.92 3.56
N ILE A 185 4.21 -8.00 4.31
CA ILE A 185 3.25 -9.09 4.46
C ILE A 185 2.28 -8.69 5.59
N ALA A 186 1.36 -7.79 5.27
CA ALA A 186 0.41 -7.23 6.23
C ALA A 186 -0.95 -6.90 5.59
N PRO A 187 -2.02 -7.55 6.07
CA PRO A 187 -2.01 -8.62 7.06
C PRO A 187 -1.47 -9.94 6.50
N VAL A 188 -0.88 -10.76 7.35
CA VAL A 188 -0.54 -12.15 6.98
C VAL A 188 -1.84 -12.89 6.67
N LEU A 189 -1.97 -13.39 5.44
CA LEU A 189 -3.09 -14.21 4.98
C LEU A 189 -2.66 -15.67 4.76
N PRO A 190 -3.60 -16.61 4.62
CA PRO A 190 -3.29 -18.00 4.26
C PRO A 190 -2.33 -18.10 3.07
N LYS A 191 -1.41 -19.05 3.11
CA LYS A 191 -0.38 -19.33 2.08
C LYS A 191 0.64 -18.19 1.87
N ALA A 192 0.81 -17.28 2.84
CA ALA A 192 1.83 -16.23 2.79
C ALA A 192 3.27 -16.80 2.77
N GLU A 193 3.50 -17.99 3.33
CA GLU A 193 4.80 -18.66 3.34
C GLU A 193 5.41 -18.88 1.95
N GLY A 194 4.57 -19.08 0.94
CA GLY A 194 5.01 -19.22 -0.45
C GLY A 194 5.62 -17.95 -1.06
N LEU A 195 5.54 -16.80 -0.37
CA LEU A 195 6.19 -15.56 -0.82
C LEU A 195 7.71 -15.61 -0.62
N VAL A 196 8.21 -16.35 0.37
CA VAL A 196 9.62 -16.32 0.72
C VAL A 196 10.51 -16.74 -0.44
N GLU A 197 10.15 -17.84 -1.10
CA GLU A 197 10.87 -18.31 -2.31
C GLU A 197 10.79 -17.30 -3.45
N GLN A 198 9.63 -16.68 -3.64
CA GLN A 198 9.42 -15.70 -4.72
C GLN A 198 10.21 -14.40 -4.51
N LEU A 199 10.53 -14.05 -3.25
CA LEU A 199 11.24 -12.81 -2.87
C LEU A 199 12.75 -12.97 -2.76
N ARG A 200 13.27 -14.18 -2.85
CA ARG A 200 14.70 -14.46 -2.71
C ARG A 200 15.53 -13.66 -3.72
N GLY A 201 16.47 -12.86 -3.19
CA GLY A 201 17.37 -12.02 -4.00
C GLY A 201 16.69 -10.84 -4.70
N LYS A 202 15.45 -10.48 -4.31
CA LYS A 202 14.64 -9.44 -4.98
C LYS A 202 14.22 -8.30 -4.05
N VAL A 203 14.61 -8.33 -2.80
CA VAL A 203 14.14 -7.39 -1.79
C VAL A 203 15.22 -7.18 -0.72
N ASP A 204 15.33 -5.95 -0.19
CA ASP A 204 16.27 -5.66 0.90
C ASP A 204 15.78 -6.19 2.24
N TYR A 205 14.47 -6.09 2.52
CA TYR A 205 13.90 -6.63 3.76
C TYR A 205 12.39 -6.86 3.68
N VAL A 206 11.86 -7.60 4.65
CA VAL A 206 10.44 -7.95 4.77
C VAL A 206 9.89 -7.48 6.12
N LEU A 207 8.72 -6.85 6.10
CA LEU A 207 7.93 -6.51 7.29
C LEU A 207 6.75 -7.46 7.40
N ILE A 208 6.45 -7.95 8.61
CA ILE A 208 5.37 -8.90 8.82
C ILE A 208 4.45 -8.37 9.92
N ASP A 209 3.14 -8.24 9.61
CA ASP A 209 2.13 -7.86 10.59
C ASP A 209 0.85 -8.70 10.42
N ARG A 210 0.13 -8.87 11.54
CA ARG A 210 -1.13 -9.62 11.57
C ARG A 210 -2.32 -8.77 11.09
N MET A 211 -3.49 -9.40 11.04
CA MET A 211 -4.75 -8.70 10.89
C MET A 211 -5.09 -7.96 12.20
N ASN A 212 -5.10 -6.63 12.15
CA ASN A 212 -5.32 -5.79 13.33
C ASN A 212 -6.78 -5.29 13.46
N TYR A 213 -7.63 -5.52 12.44
CA TYR A 213 -8.99 -5.02 12.39
C TYR A 213 -9.97 -6.09 11.92
N HIS A 214 -11.20 -6.04 12.40
CA HIS A 214 -12.27 -7.02 12.13
C HIS A 214 -13.07 -6.75 10.83
N TYR A 215 -12.58 -5.89 9.96
CA TYR A 215 -13.31 -5.52 8.74
C TYR A 215 -13.46 -6.67 7.74
N ALA A 216 -12.57 -7.64 7.77
CA ALA A 216 -12.57 -8.79 6.86
C ALA A 216 -13.20 -10.06 7.48
N ASP A 217 -13.71 -10.04 8.71
CA ASP A 217 -14.25 -11.22 9.40
C ASP A 217 -15.33 -11.94 8.56
N TRP A 218 -16.19 -11.16 7.90
CA TRP A 218 -17.21 -11.70 7.01
C TRP A 218 -16.64 -12.44 5.80
N VAL A 219 -15.45 -12.04 5.32
CA VAL A 219 -14.76 -12.71 4.21
C VAL A 219 -14.27 -14.08 4.65
N TYR A 220 -13.58 -14.14 5.78
CA TYR A 220 -13.12 -15.41 6.33
C TYR A 220 -14.28 -16.41 6.48
N ARG A 221 -15.40 -15.98 7.10
CA ARG A 221 -16.59 -16.83 7.27
C ARG A 221 -17.22 -17.26 5.94
N LYS A 222 -17.32 -16.33 4.99
CA LYS A 222 -17.93 -16.61 3.67
C LYS A 222 -17.16 -17.67 2.88
N TYR A 223 -15.83 -17.72 3.05
CA TYR A 223 -14.95 -18.57 2.25
C TYR A 223 -14.33 -19.75 3.04
N GLY A 224 -14.83 -20.04 4.24
CA GLY A 224 -14.37 -21.18 5.05
C GLY A 224 -12.92 -21.03 5.53
N LEU A 225 -12.50 -19.79 5.84
CA LEU A 225 -11.14 -19.46 6.25
C LEU A 225 -11.06 -19.06 7.74
N GLU A 226 -12.07 -19.38 8.56
CA GLU A 226 -12.16 -18.98 9.96
C GLU A 226 -10.97 -19.43 10.79
N TYR A 227 -10.33 -20.53 10.40
CA TYR A 227 -9.11 -21.02 11.05
C TYR A 227 -7.96 -19.97 11.03
N ALA A 228 -8.01 -19.05 10.08
CA ALA A 228 -6.99 -18.01 9.89
C ALA A 228 -7.32 -16.66 10.57
N MET A 229 -8.36 -16.61 11.43
CA MET A 229 -8.78 -15.39 12.13
C MET A 229 -8.20 -15.25 13.54
N ASN A 230 -7.58 -16.29 14.07
CA ASN A 230 -7.21 -16.35 15.47
C ASN A 230 -5.69 -16.16 15.70
N ASN A 231 -5.33 -15.88 16.94
CA ASN A 231 -3.94 -15.66 17.32
C ASN A 231 -3.04 -16.90 17.10
N ASN A 232 -3.59 -18.12 17.18
CA ASN A 232 -2.80 -19.32 16.94
C ASN A 232 -2.32 -19.37 15.49
N PHE A 233 -3.19 -19.04 14.52
CA PHE A 233 -2.80 -18.93 13.13
C PHE A 233 -1.68 -17.87 12.93
N PHE A 234 -1.87 -16.67 13.48
CA PHE A 234 -0.89 -15.60 13.32
C PHE A 234 0.45 -15.94 13.97
N ASN A 235 0.44 -16.52 15.19
CA ASN A 235 1.67 -16.95 15.86
C ASN A 235 2.38 -18.06 15.08
N HIS A 236 1.63 -19.04 14.56
CA HIS A 236 2.21 -20.10 13.73
C HIS A 236 2.84 -19.50 12.46
N LYS A 237 2.11 -18.69 11.72
CA LYS A 237 2.61 -18.06 10.49
C LYS A 237 3.79 -17.11 10.74
N LYS A 238 3.81 -16.39 11.87
CA LYS A 238 4.95 -15.59 12.28
C LYS A 238 6.23 -16.42 12.37
N MET A 239 6.17 -17.55 13.07
CA MET A 239 7.33 -18.43 13.24
C MET A 239 7.74 -19.12 11.93
N GLU A 240 6.76 -19.56 11.14
CA GLU A 240 7.00 -20.18 9.83
C GLU A 240 7.70 -19.21 8.87
N LEU A 241 7.18 -18.00 8.71
CA LEU A 241 7.76 -16.95 7.86
C LEU A 241 9.15 -16.52 8.36
N ALA A 242 9.31 -16.29 9.67
CA ALA A 242 10.59 -15.91 10.26
C ALA A 242 11.69 -16.96 10.00
N ASN A 243 11.36 -18.25 10.20
CA ASN A 243 12.29 -19.34 9.96
C ASN A 243 12.63 -19.50 8.47
N ALA A 244 11.64 -19.33 7.58
CA ALA A 244 11.85 -19.42 6.15
C ALA A 244 12.72 -18.25 5.64
N LEU A 245 12.41 -17.01 6.03
CA LEU A 245 13.20 -15.81 5.66
C LEU A 245 14.64 -15.91 6.15
N LYS A 246 14.83 -16.39 7.39
CA LYS A 246 16.18 -16.62 7.94
C LYS A 246 16.98 -17.65 7.14
N ARG A 247 16.35 -18.74 6.69
CA ARG A 247 17.01 -19.76 5.85
C ARG A 247 17.44 -19.21 4.50
N GLU A 248 16.63 -18.32 3.92
CA GLU A 248 16.92 -17.68 2.63
C GLU A 248 17.83 -16.43 2.76
N GLY A 249 18.28 -16.09 3.98
CA GLY A 249 19.13 -14.92 4.23
C GLY A 249 18.44 -13.57 4.02
N ILE A 250 17.10 -13.55 4.03
CA ILE A 250 16.32 -12.31 3.83
C ILE A 250 16.15 -11.61 5.19
N THR A 251 16.55 -10.34 5.26
CA THR A 251 16.32 -9.50 6.45
C THR A 251 14.84 -9.30 6.68
N TYR A 252 14.37 -9.38 7.93
CA TYR A 252 12.96 -9.19 8.26
C TYR A 252 12.74 -8.54 9.61
N GLN A 253 11.56 -7.95 9.80
CA GLN A 253 11.09 -7.41 11.07
C GLN A 253 9.66 -7.89 11.33
N LEU A 254 9.42 -8.35 12.56
CA LEU A 254 8.09 -8.72 13.07
C LEU A 254 7.48 -7.51 13.78
N LEU A 255 6.25 -7.16 13.44
CA LEU A 255 5.52 -6.00 14.00
C LEU A 255 4.47 -6.41 15.03
N PHE A 256 4.33 -7.72 15.34
CA PHE A 256 3.40 -8.25 16.33
C PHE A 256 4.00 -9.41 17.12
#